data_bf8e46e7afd49c9280208e6cfaf68bbd
#
_entry.id   bf8e46e7afd49c9280208e6cfaf68bbd
#
_cell.length_a   1.000
_cell.length_b   1.000
_cell.length_c   1.000
_cell.angle_alpha   90.00
_cell.angle_beta   90.00
_cell.angle_gamma   90.00
#
_symmetry.space_group_name_H-M   'P 1'
#
loop_
_entity.id
_entity.type
_entity.pdbx_description
1 polymer ?
#
loop_
_entity_poly.entity_id
_entity_poly.type
_entity_poly.pdbx_seq_one_letter_code
_entity_poly.pdbx_strand_id
1 'polypeptide(L)'
;MEGTRSADGFDDSLPDADLVEAGAWVPGPYGQGDERGSFREVTPVKTARALAILDASRSVYTYDLSEQLFEDFPAWGGRTFQQRLHCFGYPPPSDFEGTSTSVQPVGKNRLSVNEERVELTYNMGTKINGLAHCGVGTMYYNGYRADDIAGPRGLRHLGNHLAGPIVTRGVLLDVIGMKFATGDTDDYFVVNGTKPVLRSNYRITIEDLQAAEEFAQLSSPIEAGDVILIRTGWRELIHTQPRRYIEDLPPGPYLREARYLAKLRPALIGIDVWVFGVIDPEIERGAHAACHQELFMRHGIRIGEAIRSDPLAADGVYEFVFCAYPTNVVGAVAGNSPPFALGQPKARRL
;
A
#
# COMPACT_ATOMS: atom_id res chain seq x y z
N MET A 1 -1.57 29.67 14.78
CA MET A 1 -2.63 29.54 13.74
C MET A 1 -1.90 29.35 12.42
N GLU A 2 -1.50 28.12 12.14
CA GLU A 2 -0.97 27.74 10.82
C GLU A 2 -2.16 27.53 9.91
N GLY A 3 -2.14 28.22 8.75
CA GLY A 3 -3.25 28.27 7.83
C GLY A 3 -3.61 26.87 7.32
N THR A 4 -4.90 26.59 7.29
CA THR A 4 -5.51 25.50 6.53
C THR A 4 -4.85 25.45 5.15
N ARG A 5 -4.21 24.31 4.84
CA ARG A 5 -3.62 24.09 3.50
C ARG A 5 -4.76 24.16 2.50
N SER A 6 -4.82 25.28 1.76
CA SER A 6 -5.88 25.52 0.80
C SER A 6 -5.92 24.39 -0.24
N ALA A 7 -7.12 23.89 -0.53
CA ALA A 7 -7.39 22.97 -1.63
C ALA A 7 -7.26 23.66 -3.00
N ASP A 8 -7.09 25.00 -3.02
CA ASP A 8 -6.99 25.80 -4.22
C ASP A 8 -5.71 25.49 -5.01
N GLY A 9 -5.86 25.19 -6.28
CA GLY A 9 -4.76 24.94 -7.23
C GLY A 9 -4.52 23.48 -7.59
N PHE A 10 -5.32 22.52 -7.10
CA PHE A 10 -5.32 21.13 -7.57
C PHE A 10 -6.56 20.84 -8.40
N ASP A 11 -6.39 20.10 -9.48
CA ASP A 11 -7.46 19.76 -10.42
C ASP A 11 -7.39 18.27 -10.85
N ASP A 12 -8.39 17.85 -11.62
CA ASP A 12 -8.50 16.50 -12.18
C ASP A 12 -8.07 16.43 -13.65
N SER A 13 -7.36 17.43 -14.17
CA SER A 13 -6.94 17.43 -15.56
C SER A 13 -5.98 16.27 -15.83
N LEU A 14 -6.28 15.49 -16.88
CA LEU A 14 -5.37 14.46 -17.34
C LEU A 14 -4.13 15.12 -17.94
N PRO A 15 -2.93 14.57 -17.68
CA PRO A 15 -1.72 15.02 -18.36
C PRO A 15 -1.82 14.73 -19.86
N ASP A 16 -1.20 15.57 -20.66
CA ASP A 16 -1.02 15.31 -22.09
C ASP A 16 -0.02 14.16 -22.27
N ALA A 17 -0.52 12.99 -22.71
CA ALA A 17 0.29 11.80 -22.85
C ALA A 17 1.44 11.96 -23.84
N ASP A 18 1.23 12.70 -24.93
CA ASP A 18 2.27 12.95 -25.96
C ASP A 18 3.42 13.79 -25.38
N LEU A 19 3.08 14.79 -24.57
CA LEU A 19 4.10 15.60 -23.88
C LEU A 19 4.86 14.78 -22.83
N VAL A 20 4.18 13.89 -22.10
CA VAL A 20 4.83 13.02 -21.13
C VAL A 20 5.78 12.05 -21.85
N GLU A 21 5.36 11.42 -22.93
CA GLU A 21 6.23 10.53 -23.73
C GLU A 21 7.38 11.28 -24.40
N ALA A 22 7.22 12.57 -24.66
CA ALA A 22 8.30 13.45 -25.11
C ALA A 22 9.26 13.88 -23.99
N GLY A 23 8.99 13.52 -22.73
CA GLY A 23 9.90 13.76 -21.61
C GLY A 23 9.53 14.93 -20.70
N ALA A 24 8.28 15.41 -20.71
CA ALA A 24 7.86 16.53 -19.86
C ALA A 24 8.07 16.28 -18.34
N TRP A 25 8.17 15.01 -17.91
CA TRP A 25 8.41 14.63 -16.52
C TRP A 25 9.83 14.11 -16.27
N VAL A 26 10.77 14.41 -17.16
CA VAL A 26 12.16 13.93 -17.07
C VAL A 26 13.11 15.13 -16.97
N PRO A 27 14.10 15.12 -16.04
CA PRO A 27 14.30 14.08 -15.02
C PRO A 27 13.22 14.14 -13.93
N GLY A 28 13.01 13.02 -13.27
CA GLY A 28 12.15 12.96 -12.09
C GLY A 28 12.71 13.79 -10.92
N PRO A 29 11.93 13.96 -9.82
CA PRO A 29 12.26 14.88 -8.73
C PRO A 29 13.54 14.54 -7.96
N TYR A 30 14.03 13.30 -8.10
CA TYR A 30 15.24 12.82 -7.41
C TYR A 30 16.47 12.75 -8.32
N GLY A 31 16.39 13.35 -9.51
CA GLY A 31 17.49 13.48 -10.45
C GLY A 31 17.62 12.33 -11.45
N GLN A 32 18.46 12.56 -12.46
CA GLN A 32 18.69 11.60 -13.54
C GLN A 32 19.25 10.28 -12.99
N GLY A 33 18.74 9.15 -13.52
CA GLY A 33 19.19 7.80 -13.12
C GLY A 33 18.68 7.34 -11.76
N ASP A 34 17.80 8.10 -11.10
CA ASP A 34 17.16 7.63 -9.87
C ASP A 34 16.20 6.47 -10.15
N GLU A 35 16.29 5.41 -9.34
CA GLU A 35 15.42 4.23 -9.36
C GLU A 35 14.70 3.99 -8.02
N ARG A 36 14.97 4.82 -7.00
CA ARG A 36 14.38 4.69 -5.66
C ARG A 36 13.13 5.51 -5.45
N GLY A 37 13.05 6.67 -6.12
CA GLY A 37 11.97 7.62 -5.95
C GLY A 37 11.87 8.17 -4.52
N SER A 38 10.67 8.35 -4.03
CA SER A 38 10.34 8.97 -2.73
C SER A 38 10.96 8.29 -1.50
N PHE A 39 11.43 7.05 -1.62
CA PHE A 39 12.17 6.41 -0.52
C PHE A 39 13.50 7.11 -0.22
N ARG A 40 13.97 8.00 -1.10
CA ARG A 40 15.12 8.88 -0.83
C ARG A 40 14.82 9.93 0.25
N GLU A 41 13.55 10.24 0.51
CA GLU A 41 13.17 11.13 1.61
C GLU A 41 13.41 10.49 2.98
N VAL A 42 13.47 9.17 3.05
CA VAL A 42 13.76 8.44 4.29
C VAL A 42 15.26 8.42 4.53
N THR A 43 15.77 9.53 5.04
CA THR A 43 17.18 9.68 5.43
C THR A 43 17.44 9.07 6.81
N PRO A 44 18.71 8.82 7.20
CA PRO A 44 19.02 8.37 8.54
C PRO A 44 18.51 9.30 9.64
N VAL A 45 18.48 10.62 9.38
CA VAL A 45 17.92 11.61 10.30
C VAL A 45 16.40 11.46 10.41
N LYS A 46 15.71 11.24 9.29
CA LYS A 46 14.26 10.98 9.28
C LYS A 46 13.92 9.72 10.07
N THR A 47 14.67 8.64 9.87
CA THR A 47 14.52 7.41 10.64
C THR A 47 14.73 7.64 12.15
N ALA A 48 15.77 8.36 12.55
CA ALA A 48 16.01 8.66 13.95
C ALA A 48 14.86 9.47 14.58
N ARG A 49 14.31 10.46 13.85
CA ARG A 49 13.12 11.22 14.27
C ARG A 49 11.89 10.34 14.40
N ALA A 50 11.67 9.44 13.45
CA ALA A 50 10.56 8.49 13.51
C ALA A 50 10.62 7.61 14.77
N LEU A 51 11.79 7.08 15.10
CA LEU A 51 11.96 6.28 16.32
C LEU A 51 11.76 7.12 17.60
N ALA A 52 12.06 8.40 17.56
CA ALA A 52 11.92 9.31 18.70
C ALA A 52 10.45 9.67 19.01
N ILE A 53 9.48 9.33 18.17
CA ILE A 53 8.05 9.49 18.52
C ILE A 53 7.59 8.50 19.59
N LEU A 54 8.34 7.41 19.79
CA LEU A 54 8.04 6.40 20.81
C LEU A 54 8.57 6.86 22.17
N ASP A 55 7.68 6.96 23.14
CA ASP A 55 8.03 7.23 24.53
C ASP A 55 8.59 5.96 25.19
N ALA A 56 9.86 5.97 25.53
CA ALA A 56 10.56 4.84 26.15
C ALA A 56 9.99 4.42 27.52
N SER A 57 9.20 5.27 28.17
CA SER A 57 8.53 4.97 29.45
C SER A 57 7.21 4.20 29.26
N ARG A 58 6.73 4.04 28.03
CA ARG A 58 5.46 3.39 27.70
C ARG A 58 5.69 2.10 26.92
N SER A 59 4.75 1.15 27.02
CA SER A 59 4.77 -0.05 26.20
C SER A 59 4.61 0.29 24.72
N VAL A 60 5.44 -0.35 23.90
CA VAL A 60 5.39 -0.27 22.44
C VAL A 60 4.77 -1.57 21.90
N TYR A 61 3.76 -1.45 21.08
CA TYR A 61 3.08 -2.58 20.44
C TYR A 61 3.48 -2.68 18.98
N THR A 62 3.52 -3.92 18.49
CA THR A 62 3.75 -4.23 17.08
C THR A 62 2.41 -4.49 16.39
N TYR A 63 2.18 -3.83 15.26
CA TYR A 63 0.98 -3.96 14.45
C TYR A 63 1.33 -4.59 13.10
N ASP A 64 0.76 -5.75 12.81
CA ASP A 64 0.81 -6.35 11.48
C ASP A 64 -0.13 -5.56 10.55
N LEU A 65 0.44 -4.99 9.49
CA LEU A 65 -0.28 -4.19 8.52
C LEU A 65 -0.50 -4.94 7.19
N SER A 66 -0.40 -6.27 7.22
CA SER A 66 -0.53 -7.11 6.04
C SER A 66 -1.79 -7.97 6.05
N GLU A 67 -2.32 -8.25 4.86
CA GLU A 67 -3.33 -9.29 4.66
C GLU A 67 -2.67 -10.67 4.57
N GLN A 68 -3.26 -11.65 5.22
CA GLN A 68 -2.84 -13.04 5.08
C GLN A 68 -3.32 -13.58 3.74
N LEU A 69 -2.40 -14.13 2.95
CA LEU A 69 -2.75 -14.79 1.70
C LEU A 69 -3.24 -16.23 1.98
N PHE A 70 -4.26 -16.63 1.25
CA PHE A 70 -4.81 -17.99 1.22
C PHE A 70 -5.26 -18.33 -0.21
N GLU A 71 -5.41 -19.61 -0.53
CA GLU A 71 -6.02 -20.01 -1.81
C GLU A 71 -7.41 -19.40 -1.92
N ASP A 72 -7.79 -18.94 -3.12
CA ASP A 72 -9.02 -18.19 -3.40
C ASP A 72 -9.06 -16.78 -2.75
N PHE A 73 -7.93 -16.22 -2.32
CA PHE A 73 -7.88 -14.81 -1.92
C PHE A 73 -8.48 -13.93 -3.02
N PRO A 74 -9.47 -13.07 -2.72
CA PRO A 74 -10.14 -12.28 -3.74
C PRO A 74 -9.15 -11.30 -4.39
N ALA A 75 -8.88 -11.51 -5.68
CA ALA A 75 -7.91 -10.73 -6.44
C ALA A 75 -8.44 -10.40 -7.83
N TRP A 76 -8.09 -9.23 -8.35
CA TRP A 76 -8.52 -8.74 -9.65
C TRP A 76 -7.70 -9.36 -10.80
N GLY A 77 -8.36 -9.64 -11.93
CA GLY A 77 -7.67 -9.90 -13.20
C GLY A 77 -6.93 -11.23 -13.29
N GLY A 78 -7.42 -12.28 -12.65
CA GLY A 78 -6.83 -13.63 -12.76
C GLY A 78 -5.51 -13.79 -11.98
N ARG A 79 -5.24 -12.91 -11.03
CA ARG A 79 -4.13 -13.05 -10.10
C ARG A 79 -4.38 -14.22 -9.17
N THR A 80 -3.33 -15.01 -8.90
CA THR A 80 -3.44 -16.25 -8.15
C THR A 80 -2.39 -16.36 -7.06
N PHE A 81 -2.75 -17.10 -6.03
CA PHE A 81 -1.85 -17.62 -5.01
C PHE A 81 -2.10 -19.12 -4.86
N GLN A 82 -1.06 -19.92 -4.99
CA GLN A 82 -1.09 -21.36 -4.73
C GLN A 82 0.09 -21.76 -3.89
N GLN A 83 -0.15 -22.60 -2.90
CA GLN A 83 0.89 -23.14 -2.04
C GLN A 83 0.75 -24.67 -1.95
N ARG A 84 1.86 -25.36 -2.06
CA ARG A 84 1.92 -26.82 -1.92
C ARG A 84 3.05 -27.18 -0.98
N LEU A 85 2.73 -27.95 0.05
CA LEU A 85 3.70 -28.42 1.01
C LEU A 85 4.53 -29.57 0.44
N HIS A 86 5.83 -29.52 0.65
CA HIS A 86 6.74 -30.64 0.47
C HIS A 86 7.13 -31.19 1.83
N CYS A 87 6.79 -32.46 2.10
CA CYS A 87 7.15 -33.08 3.35
C CYS A 87 8.16 -34.22 3.15
N PHE A 88 8.92 -34.46 4.19
CA PHE A 88 9.93 -35.51 4.26
C PHE A 88 10.00 -36.07 5.67
N GLY A 89 10.10 -37.40 5.77
CA GLY A 89 10.37 -38.07 7.05
C GLY A 89 9.14 -38.48 7.85
N TYR A 90 7.94 -38.35 7.27
CA TYR A 90 6.68 -38.85 7.86
C TYR A 90 5.62 -39.11 6.78
N PRO A 91 4.61 -39.97 7.03
CA PRO A 91 3.52 -40.18 6.12
C PRO A 91 2.57 -38.94 6.13
N PRO A 92 2.24 -38.35 4.96
CA PRO A 92 1.28 -37.27 4.92
C PRO A 92 -0.15 -37.75 5.20
N PRO A 93 -1.08 -36.85 5.59
CA PRO A 93 -2.49 -37.18 5.73
C PRO A 93 -3.13 -37.53 4.36
N SER A 94 -4.31 -38.15 4.41
CA SER A 94 -4.99 -38.66 3.20
C SER A 94 -5.48 -37.58 2.23
N ASP A 95 -5.70 -36.36 2.70
CA ASP A 95 -6.12 -35.17 1.95
C ASP A 95 -4.94 -34.29 1.51
N PHE A 96 -3.72 -34.83 1.57
CA PHE A 96 -2.50 -34.10 1.24
C PHE A 96 -2.34 -33.91 -0.26
N GLU A 97 -2.34 -32.66 -0.73
CA GLU A 97 -2.12 -32.30 -2.12
C GLU A 97 -0.67 -31.93 -2.46
N GLY A 98 0.23 -32.02 -1.49
CA GLY A 98 1.64 -31.72 -1.65
C GLY A 98 2.46 -32.89 -2.17
N THR A 99 3.77 -32.84 -1.95
CA THR A 99 4.72 -33.89 -2.34
C THR A 99 5.38 -34.46 -1.09
N SER A 100 5.39 -35.80 -0.95
CA SER A 100 6.16 -36.50 0.07
C SER A 100 7.31 -37.27 -0.59
N THR A 101 8.54 -37.00 -0.17
CA THR A 101 9.74 -37.65 -0.73
C THR A 101 10.23 -38.82 0.12
N SER A 102 9.82 -38.92 1.35
CA SER A 102 10.07 -40.07 2.23
C SER A 102 9.06 -40.12 3.39
N VAL A 103 8.56 -41.29 3.70
CA VAL A 103 7.68 -41.52 4.85
C VAL A 103 8.45 -41.91 6.13
N GLN A 104 9.76 -42.06 6.04
CA GLN A 104 10.63 -42.42 7.17
C GLN A 104 11.59 -41.27 7.50
N PRO A 105 11.74 -40.89 8.76
CA PRO A 105 12.71 -39.91 9.19
C PRO A 105 14.14 -40.35 8.93
N VAL A 106 15.06 -39.42 8.76
CA VAL A 106 16.45 -39.66 8.35
C VAL A 106 17.41 -39.41 9.52
N GLY A 107 18.46 -40.24 9.53
CA GLY A 107 19.56 -40.12 10.48
C GLY A 107 19.21 -40.58 11.90
N LYS A 108 20.24 -40.61 12.76
CA LYS A 108 20.10 -41.02 14.15
C LYS A 108 19.21 -40.08 14.98
N ASN A 109 19.14 -38.84 14.58
CA ASN A 109 18.30 -37.79 15.17
C ASN A 109 16.85 -37.77 14.62
N ARG A 110 16.53 -38.71 13.72
CA ARG A 110 15.19 -38.88 13.14
C ARG A 110 14.61 -37.57 12.56
N LEU A 111 15.41 -36.91 11.72
CA LEU A 111 15.02 -35.64 11.05
C LEU A 111 13.79 -35.85 10.17
N SER A 112 12.83 -34.96 10.31
CA SER A 112 11.74 -34.68 9.36
C SER A 112 11.76 -33.21 8.97
N VAL A 113 11.29 -32.87 7.76
CA VAL A 113 11.36 -31.51 7.18
C VAL A 113 10.05 -31.19 6.48
N ASN A 114 9.67 -29.91 6.56
CA ASN A 114 8.62 -29.30 5.76
C ASN A 114 9.19 -28.13 5.02
N GLU A 115 8.89 -28.05 3.72
CA GLU A 115 9.15 -26.90 2.85
C GLU A 115 7.90 -26.66 2.01
N GLU A 116 7.75 -25.50 1.42
CA GLU A 116 6.64 -25.22 0.53
C GLU A 116 7.12 -24.66 -0.82
N ARG A 117 6.34 -24.95 -1.83
CA ARG A 117 6.42 -24.31 -3.11
C ARG A 117 5.26 -23.34 -3.25
N VAL A 118 5.57 -22.09 -3.61
CA VAL A 118 4.58 -21.02 -3.82
C VAL A 118 4.62 -20.57 -5.27
N GLU A 119 3.42 -20.49 -5.87
CA GLU A 119 3.19 -19.77 -7.11
C GLU A 119 2.30 -18.56 -6.79
N LEU A 120 2.80 -17.38 -7.03
CA LEU A 120 2.20 -16.12 -6.57
C LEU A 120 2.30 -15.03 -7.62
N THR A 121 1.17 -14.39 -7.92
CA THR A 121 1.19 -13.08 -8.57
C THR A 121 1.50 -12.03 -7.50
N TYR A 122 2.66 -11.37 -7.59
CA TYR A 122 3.10 -10.38 -6.58
C TYR A 122 2.13 -9.20 -6.39
N ASN A 123 1.31 -8.91 -7.38
CA ASN A 123 0.35 -7.81 -7.33
C ASN A 123 -1.00 -8.25 -6.73
N MET A 124 -0.98 -8.96 -5.59
CA MET A 124 -2.18 -9.30 -4.82
C MET A 124 -1.90 -9.26 -3.30
N GLY A 125 -2.97 -9.14 -2.51
CA GLY A 125 -2.86 -8.90 -1.06
C GLY A 125 -2.16 -7.60 -0.76
N THR A 126 -1.54 -7.50 0.41
CA THR A 126 -0.75 -6.32 0.78
C THR A 126 0.51 -6.24 -0.07
N LYS A 127 0.61 -5.16 -0.81
CA LYS A 127 1.70 -4.95 -1.76
C LYS A 127 2.22 -3.52 -1.77
N ILE A 128 3.49 -3.36 -2.12
CA ILE A 128 4.10 -2.07 -2.44
C ILE A 128 4.47 -2.09 -3.91
N ASN A 129 3.84 -1.21 -4.68
CA ASN A 129 4.06 -1.09 -6.11
C ASN A 129 5.39 -0.36 -6.39
N GLY A 130 6.14 -0.87 -7.36
CA GLY A 130 7.36 -0.25 -7.87
C GLY A 130 7.08 0.83 -8.91
N LEU A 131 8.11 1.63 -9.20
CA LEU A 131 8.02 2.77 -10.11
C LEU A 131 7.85 2.39 -11.59
N ALA A 132 8.03 1.12 -11.93
CA ALA A 132 7.75 0.58 -13.26
C ALA A 132 6.39 -0.15 -13.34
N HIS A 133 5.53 -0.02 -12.32
CA HIS A 133 4.23 -0.68 -12.34
C HIS A 133 3.28 -0.08 -13.38
N CYS A 134 3.25 1.23 -13.49
CA CYS A 134 2.48 1.95 -14.50
C CYS A 134 3.34 2.99 -15.22
N GLY A 135 3.15 3.11 -16.51
CA GLY A 135 3.80 4.10 -17.37
C GLY A 135 2.80 4.90 -18.19
N VAL A 136 3.29 5.80 -19.04
CA VAL A 136 2.52 6.48 -20.08
C VAL A 136 3.11 6.06 -21.43
N GLY A 137 2.31 5.43 -22.28
CA GLY A 137 2.80 4.81 -23.49
C GLY A 137 3.94 3.84 -23.23
N THR A 138 5.10 4.11 -23.77
CA THR A 138 6.33 3.31 -23.56
C THR A 138 7.27 3.90 -22.53
N MET A 139 6.94 5.03 -21.93
CA MET A 139 7.76 5.69 -20.93
C MET A 139 7.33 5.34 -19.51
N TYR A 140 8.32 5.17 -18.64
CA TYR A 140 8.21 4.93 -17.21
C TYR A 140 8.95 6.01 -16.42
N TYR A 141 8.91 5.89 -15.09
CA TYR A 141 9.55 6.84 -14.19
C TYR A 141 10.96 7.22 -14.66
N ASN A 142 11.26 8.51 -14.56
CA ASN A 142 12.59 9.09 -14.82
C ASN A 142 13.13 8.86 -16.25
N GLY A 143 12.24 8.64 -17.24
CA GLY A 143 12.61 8.52 -18.64
C GLY A 143 13.03 7.14 -19.10
N TYR A 144 12.96 6.12 -18.24
CA TYR A 144 13.19 4.74 -18.66
C TYR A 144 12.15 4.30 -19.69
N ARG A 145 12.57 3.59 -20.72
CA ARG A 145 11.70 3.07 -21.78
C ARG A 145 11.37 1.59 -21.56
N ALA A 146 10.24 1.14 -22.08
CA ALA A 146 9.79 -0.24 -22.00
C ALA A 146 10.88 -1.24 -22.43
N ASP A 147 11.59 -0.95 -23.53
CA ASP A 147 12.67 -1.80 -24.05
C ASP A 147 13.90 -1.84 -23.14
N ASP A 148 14.15 -0.76 -22.40
CA ASP A 148 15.24 -0.69 -21.42
C ASP A 148 14.92 -1.52 -20.17
N ILE A 149 13.69 -1.46 -19.71
CA ILE A 149 13.30 -2.05 -18.43
C ILE A 149 12.84 -3.50 -18.54
N ALA A 150 12.21 -3.90 -19.65
CA ALA A 150 11.67 -5.25 -19.80
C ALA A 150 12.79 -6.28 -20.02
N GLY A 151 12.88 -7.25 -19.13
CA GLY A 151 13.80 -8.36 -19.22
C GLY A 151 13.09 -9.71 -19.30
N PRO A 152 13.78 -10.79 -19.70
CA PRO A 152 13.17 -12.10 -19.89
C PRO A 152 12.67 -12.76 -18.59
N ARG A 153 13.08 -12.27 -17.43
CA ARG A 153 12.73 -12.80 -16.11
C ARG A 153 12.38 -11.72 -15.10
N GLY A 154 11.92 -10.56 -15.56
CA GLY A 154 11.60 -9.40 -14.72
C GLY A 154 12.27 -8.13 -15.22
N LEU A 155 12.21 -7.08 -14.42
CA LEU A 155 12.74 -5.77 -14.77
C LEU A 155 14.29 -5.74 -14.70
N ARG A 156 14.91 -5.03 -15.63
CA ARG A 156 16.35 -4.70 -15.60
C ARG A 156 16.61 -3.43 -14.79
N HIS A 157 15.65 -2.48 -14.83
CA HIS A 157 15.66 -1.21 -14.10
C HIS A 157 14.36 -1.01 -13.35
N LEU A 158 14.33 -0.12 -12.38
CA LEU A 158 13.17 0.23 -11.56
C LEU A 158 12.59 -0.93 -10.75
N GLY A 159 13.34 -2.03 -10.61
CA GLY A 159 12.90 -3.19 -9.84
C GLY A 159 12.72 -2.87 -8.36
N ASN A 160 11.73 -3.47 -7.73
CA ASN A 160 11.38 -3.19 -6.32
C ASN A 160 12.54 -3.48 -5.35
N HIS A 161 13.43 -4.43 -5.67
CA HIS A 161 14.64 -4.74 -4.90
C HIS A 161 15.60 -3.56 -4.76
N LEU A 162 15.55 -2.56 -5.68
CA LEU A 162 16.37 -1.35 -5.62
C LEU A 162 15.84 -0.30 -4.64
N ALA A 163 14.59 -0.44 -4.17
CA ALA A 163 13.98 0.49 -3.23
C ALA A 163 14.68 0.49 -1.86
N GLY A 164 15.05 -0.70 -1.37
CA GLY A 164 15.60 -0.92 -0.04
C GLY A 164 14.53 -0.81 1.06
N PRO A 165 14.91 -1.15 2.31
CA PRO A 165 14.01 -1.02 3.46
C PRO A 165 13.81 0.44 3.85
N ILE A 166 12.66 0.71 4.47
CA ILE A 166 12.37 2.00 5.11
C ILE A 166 11.90 1.81 6.54
N VAL A 167 12.35 2.73 7.41
CA VAL A 167 11.83 2.94 8.76
C VAL A 167 11.60 4.43 8.90
N THR A 168 10.34 4.84 9.01
CA THR A 168 9.97 6.25 9.03
C THR A 168 8.69 6.46 9.83
N ARG A 169 8.31 7.72 10.08
CA ARG A 169 7.02 8.06 10.65
C ARG A 169 5.90 7.68 9.70
N GLY A 170 4.88 6.97 10.22
CA GLY A 170 3.63 6.72 9.53
C GLY A 170 2.49 7.50 10.19
N VAL A 171 1.55 7.95 9.39
CA VAL A 171 0.31 8.58 9.84
C VAL A 171 -0.88 7.85 9.23
N LEU A 172 -1.94 7.69 10.03
CA LEU A 172 -3.20 7.09 9.59
C LEU A 172 -4.25 8.18 9.42
N LEU A 173 -4.67 8.40 8.19
CA LEU A 173 -5.84 9.17 7.83
C LEU A 173 -7.06 8.23 7.82
N ASP A 174 -7.72 8.12 8.97
CA ASP A 174 -8.85 7.21 9.16
C ASP A 174 -10.15 7.85 8.68
N VAL A 175 -10.32 7.93 7.35
CA VAL A 175 -11.50 8.57 6.74
C VAL A 175 -12.78 7.89 7.18
N ILE A 176 -12.84 6.56 7.15
CA ILE A 176 -14.05 5.85 7.59
C ILE A 176 -14.33 5.99 9.09
N GLY A 177 -13.30 5.98 9.92
CA GLY A 177 -13.44 6.17 11.36
C GLY A 177 -13.96 7.58 11.69
N MET A 178 -13.46 8.59 11.01
CA MET A 178 -13.92 9.98 11.12
C MET A 178 -15.38 10.11 10.68
N LYS A 179 -15.76 9.60 9.48
CA LYS A 179 -17.15 9.61 8.99
C LYS A 179 -18.11 8.87 9.92
N PHE A 180 -17.69 7.74 10.46
CA PHE A 180 -18.49 6.98 11.41
C PHE A 180 -18.70 7.73 12.72
N ALA A 181 -17.69 8.45 13.20
CA ALA A 181 -17.77 9.27 14.42
C ALA A 181 -18.65 10.53 14.25
N THR A 182 -18.68 11.11 13.05
CA THR A 182 -19.53 12.29 12.73
C THR A 182 -20.97 11.93 12.39
N GLY A 183 -21.25 10.64 12.09
CA GLY A 183 -22.58 10.15 11.78
C GLY A 183 -23.03 10.38 10.33
N ASP A 184 -22.10 10.56 9.40
CA ASP A 184 -22.34 10.75 7.96
C ASP A 184 -22.79 9.44 7.29
N THR A 185 -23.99 8.96 7.65
CA THR A 185 -24.52 7.63 7.28
C THR A 185 -24.71 7.41 5.78
N ASP A 186 -24.75 8.48 4.99
CA ASP A 186 -24.89 8.40 3.54
C ASP A 186 -23.55 8.00 2.84
N ASP A 187 -22.43 8.12 3.53
CA ASP A 187 -21.10 7.90 2.98
C ASP A 187 -20.56 6.48 3.23
N TYR A 188 -21.23 5.71 4.09
CA TYR A 188 -20.76 4.36 4.45
C TYR A 188 -21.91 3.38 4.68
N PHE A 189 -21.57 2.11 4.76
CA PHE A 189 -22.44 1.05 5.25
C PHE A 189 -21.72 0.23 6.33
N VAL A 190 -22.46 -0.60 7.05
CA VAL A 190 -21.90 -1.39 8.14
C VAL A 190 -21.96 -2.88 7.82
N VAL A 191 -20.84 -3.58 7.91
CA VAL A 191 -20.77 -5.04 7.82
C VAL A 191 -20.65 -5.66 9.20
N ASN A 192 -21.17 -6.89 9.37
CA ASN A 192 -21.17 -7.61 10.65
C ASN A 192 -21.67 -6.78 11.84
N GLY A 193 -22.56 -5.84 11.59
CA GLY A 193 -23.20 -5.00 12.61
C GLY A 193 -22.33 -3.94 13.28
N THR A 194 -21.01 -3.96 13.08
CA THR A 194 -20.08 -3.08 13.81
C THR A 194 -18.96 -2.47 12.98
N LYS A 195 -18.74 -2.94 11.77
CA LYS A 195 -17.59 -2.54 10.94
C LYS A 195 -18.03 -1.57 9.84
N PRO A 196 -17.76 -0.28 9.97
CA PRO A 196 -18.08 0.68 8.92
C PRO A 196 -17.12 0.56 7.74
N VAL A 197 -17.69 0.70 6.54
CA VAL A 197 -17.01 0.60 5.25
C VAL A 197 -17.51 1.75 4.38
N LEU A 198 -16.64 2.54 3.78
CA LEU A 198 -17.04 3.56 2.81
C LEU A 198 -17.85 2.91 1.69
N ARG A 199 -18.89 3.60 1.22
CA ARG A 199 -19.70 3.07 0.12
C ARG A 199 -18.87 2.86 -1.14
N SER A 200 -19.37 1.99 -1.98
CA SER A 200 -18.85 1.76 -3.32
C SER A 200 -18.72 3.09 -4.07
N ASN A 201 -17.61 3.27 -4.77
CA ASN A 201 -17.35 4.44 -5.60
C ASN A 201 -17.28 5.79 -4.83
N TYR A 202 -17.02 5.73 -3.51
CA TYR A 202 -16.87 6.95 -2.73
C TYR A 202 -15.55 7.65 -3.10
N ARG A 203 -15.64 8.86 -3.65
CA ARG A 203 -14.46 9.69 -3.87
C ARG A 203 -14.04 10.34 -2.56
N ILE A 204 -12.87 9.97 -2.07
CA ILE A 204 -12.23 10.63 -0.92
C ILE A 204 -11.69 11.99 -1.41
N THR A 205 -12.20 13.07 -0.84
CA THR A 205 -11.84 14.44 -1.22
C THR A 205 -10.66 14.98 -0.41
N ILE A 206 -10.09 16.12 -0.83
CA ILE A 206 -9.07 16.82 -0.02
C ILE A 206 -9.63 17.20 1.34
N GLU A 207 -10.89 17.62 1.37
CA GLU A 207 -11.60 17.98 2.59
C GLU A 207 -11.73 16.78 3.54
N ASP A 208 -12.02 15.58 3.03
CA ASP A 208 -12.02 14.35 3.83
C ASP A 208 -10.62 14.02 4.39
N LEU A 209 -9.58 14.19 3.58
CA LEU A 209 -8.20 13.94 4.01
C LEU A 209 -7.77 14.91 5.11
N GLN A 210 -8.12 16.18 4.98
CA GLN A 210 -7.86 17.21 6.00
C GLN A 210 -8.64 16.96 7.29
N ALA A 211 -9.92 16.62 7.18
CA ALA A 211 -10.74 16.27 8.34
C ALA A 211 -10.23 15.01 9.05
N ALA A 212 -9.74 14.01 8.31
CA ALA A 212 -9.11 12.83 8.88
C ALA A 212 -7.74 13.15 9.55
N GLU A 213 -6.96 14.11 9.02
CA GLU A 213 -5.74 14.61 9.67
C GLU A 213 -6.07 15.31 11.00
N GLU A 214 -7.12 16.15 11.03
CA GLU A 214 -7.61 16.78 12.24
C GLU A 214 -8.13 15.74 13.27
N PHE A 215 -8.88 14.75 12.79
CA PHE A 215 -9.38 13.64 13.62
C PHE A 215 -8.24 12.84 14.26
N ALA A 216 -7.15 12.63 13.53
CA ALA A 216 -5.97 11.91 14.00
C ALA A 216 -5.23 12.63 15.14
N GLN A 217 -5.34 13.96 15.25
CA GLN A 217 -4.64 14.78 16.25
C GLN A 217 -3.14 14.46 16.28
N LEU A 218 -2.48 14.60 15.14
CA LEU A 218 -1.06 14.32 14.99
C LEU A 218 -0.21 15.25 15.87
N SER A 219 0.95 14.78 16.31
CA SER A 219 1.90 15.57 17.12
C SER A 219 2.56 16.70 16.33
N SER A 220 2.66 16.54 15.01
CA SER A 220 3.19 17.52 14.06
C SER A 220 2.56 17.33 12.69
N PRO A 221 2.57 18.35 11.81
CA PRO A 221 2.08 18.22 10.45
C PRO A 221 2.77 17.09 9.68
N ILE A 222 2.10 16.57 8.66
CA ILE A 222 2.69 15.60 7.73
C ILE A 222 3.84 16.29 6.96
N GLU A 223 4.99 15.62 6.89
CA GLU A 223 6.20 16.15 6.26
C GLU A 223 6.84 15.16 5.27
N ALA A 224 7.80 15.63 4.50
CA ALA A 224 8.53 14.80 3.54
C ALA A 224 9.11 13.55 4.19
N GLY A 225 8.93 12.40 3.52
CA GLY A 225 9.41 11.12 3.99
C GLY A 225 8.48 10.40 4.99
N ASP A 226 7.35 10.99 5.36
CA ASP A 226 6.31 10.25 6.10
C ASP A 226 5.64 9.21 5.20
N VAL A 227 5.03 8.20 5.81
CA VAL A 227 4.09 7.29 5.16
C VAL A 227 2.68 7.72 5.52
N ILE A 228 1.83 7.91 4.51
CA ILE A 228 0.42 8.24 4.68
C ILE A 228 -0.40 7.00 4.42
N LEU A 229 -1.12 6.51 5.42
CA LEU A 229 -2.08 5.41 5.26
C LEU A 229 -3.50 5.98 5.26
N ILE A 230 -4.31 5.61 4.28
CA ILE A 230 -5.72 6.01 4.16
C ILE A 230 -6.58 4.79 4.46
N ARG A 231 -7.48 4.90 5.46
CA ARG A 231 -8.39 3.82 5.82
C ARG A 231 -9.79 4.09 5.30
N THR A 232 -10.33 3.11 4.56
CA THR A 232 -11.67 3.13 3.98
C THR A 232 -12.60 2.07 4.59
N GLY A 233 -12.04 1.07 5.28
CA GLY A 233 -12.74 -0.10 5.78
C GLY A 233 -13.01 -1.16 4.70
N TRP A 234 -12.68 -0.93 3.43
CA TRP A 234 -13.02 -1.82 2.31
C TRP A 234 -12.48 -3.25 2.48
N ARG A 235 -11.34 -3.39 3.16
CA ARG A 235 -10.75 -4.68 3.48
C ARG A 235 -11.65 -5.63 4.27
N GLU A 236 -12.62 -5.11 5.02
CA GLU A 236 -13.59 -5.93 5.76
C GLU A 236 -14.42 -6.84 4.84
N LEU A 237 -14.49 -6.50 3.55
CA LEU A 237 -15.18 -7.31 2.54
C LEU A 237 -14.41 -8.57 2.13
N ILE A 238 -13.08 -8.65 2.33
CA ILE A 238 -12.26 -9.81 1.95
C ILE A 238 -12.86 -11.12 2.50
N HIS A 239 -13.22 -11.11 3.77
CA HIS A 239 -13.75 -12.30 4.45
C HIS A 239 -15.27 -12.33 4.57
N THR A 240 -15.94 -11.18 4.43
CA THR A 240 -17.39 -11.08 4.63
C THR A 240 -18.16 -11.14 3.32
N GLN A 241 -17.66 -10.51 2.28
CA GLN A 241 -18.30 -10.35 0.97
C GLN A 241 -17.23 -10.33 -0.14
N PRO A 242 -16.44 -11.42 -0.34
CA PRO A 242 -15.27 -11.42 -1.21
C PRO A 242 -15.55 -11.05 -2.67
N ARG A 243 -16.74 -11.33 -3.18
CA ARG A 243 -17.14 -10.89 -4.53
C ARG A 243 -17.24 -9.38 -4.60
N ARG A 244 -17.89 -8.74 -3.62
CA ARG A 244 -18.02 -7.29 -3.57
C ARG A 244 -16.67 -6.61 -3.43
N TYR A 245 -15.72 -7.21 -2.71
CA TYR A 245 -14.38 -6.67 -2.58
C TYR A 245 -13.72 -6.38 -3.93
N ILE A 246 -14.00 -7.22 -4.94
CA ILE A 246 -13.38 -7.15 -6.28
C ILE A 246 -14.33 -6.60 -7.36
N GLU A 247 -15.63 -6.95 -7.30
CA GLU A 247 -16.59 -6.64 -8.37
C GLU A 247 -17.21 -5.24 -8.21
N ASP A 248 -17.38 -4.77 -6.97
CA ASP A 248 -17.84 -3.41 -6.71
C ASP A 248 -16.68 -2.42 -6.93
N LEU A 249 -17.03 -1.21 -7.35
CA LEU A 249 -16.07 -0.13 -7.54
C LEU A 249 -15.56 0.37 -6.17
N PRO A 250 -14.27 0.26 -5.86
CA PRO A 250 -13.77 0.62 -4.53
C PRO A 250 -13.73 2.14 -4.33
N PRO A 251 -13.79 2.60 -3.04
CA PRO A 251 -13.58 3.99 -2.71
C PRO A 251 -12.11 4.39 -2.87
N GLY A 252 -11.85 5.67 -3.11
CA GLY A 252 -10.49 6.19 -3.16
C GLY A 252 -10.38 7.65 -3.57
N PRO A 253 -9.19 8.25 -3.52
CA PRO A 253 -8.91 9.58 -4.06
C PRO A 253 -8.88 9.56 -5.60
N TYR A 254 -8.85 10.76 -6.23
CA TYR A 254 -8.56 10.89 -7.67
C TYR A 254 -7.37 11.83 -7.90
N LEU A 255 -7.17 12.34 -9.11
CA LEU A 255 -5.97 13.11 -9.48
C LEU A 255 -5.77 14.36 -8.63
N ARG A 256 -6.82 15.12 -8.36
CA ARG A 256 -6.77 16.31 -7.50
C ARG A 256 -6.20 15.97 -6.12
N GLU A 257 -6.69 14.91 -5.52
CA GLU A 257 -6.25 14.44 -4.21
C GLU A 257 -4.86 13.81 -4.25
N ALA A 258 -4.55 13.05 -5.31
CA ALA A 258 -3.21 12.47 -5.50
C ALA A 258 -2.14 13.57 -5.59
N ARG A 259 -2.42 14.67 -6.30
CA ARG A 259 -1.55 15.86 -6.40
C ARG A 259 -1.39 16.58 -5.07
N TYR A 260 -2.49 16.72 -4.32
CA TYR A 260 -2.44 17.27 -2.97
C TYR A 260 -1.52 16.44 -2.07
N LEU A 261 -1.71 15.12 -2.04
CA LEU A 261 -0.86 14.22 -1.27
C LEU A 261 0.61 14.25 -1.74
N ALA A 262 0.85 14.30 -3.06
CA ALA A 262 2.19 14.36 -3.61
C ALA A 262 2.96 15.62 -3.19
N LYS A 263 2.27 16.76 -3.01
CA LYS A 263 2.88 18.01 -2.51
C LYS A 263 3.46 17.86 -1.10
N LEU A 264 2.96 16.91 -0.31
CA LEU A 264 3.50 16.60 1.02
C LEU A 264 4.81 15.80 0.95
N ARG A 265 5.18 15.30 -0.23
CA ARG A 265 6.38 14.48 -0.50
C ARG A 265 6.47 13.23 0.40
N PRO A 266 5.41 12.45 0.53
CA PRO A 266 5.48 11.24 1.35
C PRO A 266 6.44 10.21 0.74
N ALA A 267 7.02 9.36 1.58
CA ALA A 267 7.79 8.21 1.11
C ALA A 267 6.88 7.17 0.43
N LEU A 268 5.68 6.99 0.97
CA LEU A 268 4.68 6.04 0.46
C LEU A 268 3.29 6.56 0.79
N ILE A 269 2.36 6.35 -0.12
CA ILE A 269 0.93 6.50 0.16
C ILE A 269 0.31 5.11 0.14
N GLY A 270 -0.33 4.71 1.25
CA GLY A 270 -0.98 3.41 1.40
C GLY A 270 -2.49 3.54 1.54
N ILE A 271 -3.22 2.50 1.08
CA ILE A 271 -4.67 2.39 1.22
C ILE A 271 -5.05 0.93 1.53
N ASP A 272 -6.18 0.71 2.19
CA ASP A 272 -6.69 -0.61 2.54
C ASP A 272 -7.57 -1.27 1.46
N VAL A 273 -7.46 -0.77 0.22
CA VAL A 273 -8.15 -1.26 -0.98
C VAL A 273 -7.15 -1.95 -1.91
N TRP A 274 -7.62 -2.83 -2.80
CA TRP A 274 -6.78 -3.56 -3.76
C TRP A 274 -6.20 -2.70 -4.91
N VAL A 275 -6.69 -1.46 -5.06
CA VAL A 275 -6.23 -0.46 -6.04
C VAL A 275 -6.27 0.94 -5.43
N PHE A 276 -5.27 1.76 -5.69
CA PHE A 276 -5.25 3.16 -5.27
C PHE A 276 -5.98 4.03 -6.29
N GLY A 277 -6.98 4.75 -5.82
CA GLY A 277 -7.80 5.64 -6.64
C GLY A 277 -9.20 5.08 -6.87
N VAL A 278 -10.19 5.98 -6.86
CA VAL A 278 -11.56 5.62 -7.21
C VAL A 278 -11.63 5.21 -8.67
N ILE A 279 -12.34 4.11 -8.93
CA ILE A 279 -12.62 3.64 -10.30
C ILE A 279 -14.05 4.07 -10.61
N ASP A 280 -14.21 5.12 -11.40
CA ASP A 280 -15.50 5.65 -11.81
C ASP A 280 -15.42 6.14 -13.25
N PRO A 281 -16.19 5.56 -14.20
CA PRO A 281 -16.18 5.99 -15.60
C PRO A 281 -16.50 7.47 -15.80
N GLU A 282 -17.34 8.07 -14.94
CA GLU A 282 -17.69 9.49 -15.02
C GLU A 282 -16.55 10.39 -14.54
N ILE A 283 -15.81 9.93 -13.52
CA ILE A 283 -14.63 10.64 -12.99
C ILE A 283 -13.42 10.41 -13.90
N GLU A 284 -13.14 9.17 -14.27
CA GLU A 284 -11.98 8.78 -15.07
C GLU A 284 -12.07 9.26 -16.52
N ARG A 285 -13.25 9.46 -17.07
CA ARG A 285 -13.50 9.95 -18.44
C ARG A 285 -12.69 9.21 -19.52
N GLY A 286 -12.55 7.88 -19.35
CA GLY A 286 -11.78 7.03 -20.26
C GLY A 286 -10.31 6.86 -19.91
N ALA A 287 -9.82 7.49 -18.85
CA ALA A 287 -8.50 7.19 -18.29
C ALA A 287 -8.56 5.91 -17.44
N HIS A 288 -7.40 5.29 -17.25
CA HIS A 288 -7.26 4.14 -16.36
C HIS A 288 -6.04 4.33 -15.47
N ALA A 289 -6.21 4.11 -14.16
CA ALA A 289 -5.14 4.21 -13.16
C ALA A 289 -4.35 5.54 -13.21
N ALA A 290 -5.03 6.65 -13.48
CA ALA A 290 -4.39 7.96 -13.66
C ALA A 290 -3.61 8.41 -12.40
N CYS A 291 -4.10 8.09 -11.21
CA CYS A 291 -3.38 8.33 -9.96
C CYS A 291 -2.03 7.62 -9.89
N HIS A 292 -1.95 6.39 -10.41
CA HIS A 292 -0.69 5.65 -10.46
C HIS A 292 0.32 6.32 -11.39
N GLN A 293 -0.11 6.76 -12.57
CA GLN A 293 0.75 7.49 -13.50
C GLN A 293 1.26 8.80 -12.88
N GLU A 294 0.39 9.59 -12.28
CA GLU A 294 0.76 10.83 -11.60
C GLU A 294 1.79 10.60 -10.49
N LEU A 295 1.51 9.65 -9.58
CA LEU A 295 2.35 9.39 -8.41
C LEU A 295 3.68 8.73 -8.78
N PHE A 296 3.67 7.69 -9.63
CA PHE A 296 4.90 6.99 -9.98
C PHE A 296 5.78 7.81 -10.91
N MET A 297 5.21 8.28 -12.03
CA MET A 297 6.04 8.86 -13.09
C MET A 297 6.44 10.30 -12.81
N ARG A 298 5.49 11.13 -12.35
CA ARG A 298 5.76 12.54 -12.12
C ARG A 298 6.47 12.80 -10.80
N HIS A 299 6.05 12.08 -9.75
CA HIS A 299 6.48 12.34 -8.38
C HIS A 299 7.45 11.28 -7.82
N GLY A 300 7.58 10.13 -8.45
CA GLY A 300 8.40 9.02 -7.95
C GLY A 300 7.90 8.46 -6.62
N ILE A 301 6.61 8.64 -6.30
CA ILE A 301 5.99 8.20 -5.04
C ILE A 301 5.43 6.80 -5.21
N ARG A 302 5.82 5.89 -4.31
CA ARG A 302 5.32 4.52 -4.31
C ARG A 302 3.94 4.43 -3.66
N ILE A 303 3.15 3.46 -4.13
CA ILE A 303 1.80 3.19 -3.63
C ILE A 303 1.80 1.85 -2.92
N GLY A 304 1.22 1.83 -1.70
CA GLY A 304 0.89 0.61 -0.97
C GLY A 304 -0.61 0.32 -1.10
N GLU A 305 -0.98 -0.92 -1.37
CA GLU A 305 -2.38 -1.32 -1.52
C GLU A 305 -2.70 -2.54 -0.66
N ALA A 306 -3.98 -2.68 -0.29
CA ALA A 306 -4.47 -3.65 0.68
C ALA A 306 -3.65 -3.63 2.00
N ILE A 307 -3.29 -2.43 2.47
CA ILE A 307 -2.59 -2.26 3.75
C ILE A 307 -3.60 -2.32 4.88
N ARG A 308 -3.41 -3.27 5.78
CA ARG A 308 -4.29 -3.52 6.91
C ARG A 308 -4.06 -2.51 8.03
N SER A 309 -4.84 -1.43 8.07
CA SER A 309 -4.70 -0.34 9.05
C SER A 309 -5.71 -0.39 10.20
N ASP A 310 -6.67 -1.33 10.17
CA ASP A 310 -7.69 -1.48 11.20
C ASP A 310 -7.16 -1.75 12.63
N PRO A 311 -6.04 -2.49 12.85
CA PRO A 311 -5.52 -2.65 14.20
C PRO A 311 -5.01 -1.33 14.79
N LEU A 312 -4.41 -0.46 13.98
CA LEU A 312 -3.99 0.87 14.40
C LEU A 312 -5.19 1.73 14.81
N ALA A 313 -6.23 1.75 13.96
CA ALA A 313 -7.46 2.50 14.21
C ALA A 313 -8.18 2.01 15.48
N ALA A 314 -8.25 0.69 15.69
CA ALA A 314 -8.87 0.09 16.88
C ALA A 314 -8.23 0.54 18.19
N ASP A 315 -6.91 0.74 18.20
CA ASP A 315 -6.14 1.19 19.36
C ASP A 315 -5.95 2.72 19.40
N GLY A 316 -6.50 3.48 18.44
CA GLY A 316 -6.35 4.93 18.35
C GLY A 316 -4.91 5.36 18.06
N VAL A 317 -4.14 4.54 17.35
CA VAL A 317 -2.75 4.81 16.98
C VAL A 317 -2.73 5.43 15.59
N TYR A 318 -2.82 6.75 15.52
CA TYR A 318 -2.82 7.50 14.26
C TYR A 318 -1.43 8.00 13.84
N GLU A 319 -0.45 7.88 14.72
CA GLU A 319 0.95 8.21 14.50
C GLU A 319 1.83 7.08 15.05
N PHE A 320 2.75 6.57 14.23
CA PHE A 320 3.51 5.35 14.53
C PHE A 320 4.83 5.31 13.76
N VAL A 321 5.72 4.39 14.13
CA VAL A 321 6.88 4.05 13.30
C VAL A 321 6.46 3.01 12.27
N PHE A 322 6.52 3.36 11.00
CA PHE A 322 6.25 2.46 9.88
C PHE A 322 7.52 1.75 9.43
N CYS A 323 7.46 0.44 9.26
CA CYS A 323 8.55 -0.42 8.81
C CYS A 323 8.11 -1.21 7.59
N ALA A 324 8.87 -1.12 6.51
CA ALA A 324 8.61 -1.93 5.32
C ALA A 324 9.89 -2.26 4.56
N TYR A 325 9.87 -3.41 3.90
CA TYR A 325 10.86 -3.79 2.93
C TYR A 325 10.13 -4.30 1.68
N PRO A 326 10.09 -3.51 0.60
CA PRO A 326 9.52 -3.97 -0.66
C PRO A 326 10.18 -5.27 -1.10
N THR A 327 9.44 -6.10 -1.83
CA THR A 327 9.90 -7.41 -2.26
C THR A 327 11.32 -7.39 -2.80
N ASN A 328 12.23 -8.10 -2.12
CA ASN A 328 13.66 -8.14 -2.46
C ASN A 328 13.96 -9.27 -3.48
N VAL A 329 13.15 -9.31 -4.55
CA VAL A 329 13.34 -10.22 -5.67
C VAL A 329 13.82 -9.41 -6.87
N VAL A 330 14.97 -9.80 -7.44
CA VAL A 330 15.57 -9.08 -8.57
C VAL A 330 14.59 -9.01 -9.74
N GLY A 331 14.28 -7.80 -10.17
CA GLY A 331 13.38 -7.55 -11.29
C GLY A 331 11.88 -7.61 -10.94
N ALA A 332 11.51 -7.71 -9.67
CA ALA A 332 10.09 -7.63 -9.26
C ALA A 332 9.53 -6.23 -9.53
N VAL A 333 8.31 -6.17 -10.08
CA VAL A 333 7.58 -4.94 -10.41
C VAL A 333 6.84 -4.38 -9.20
N ALA A 334 6.19 -5.28 -8.48
CA ALA A 334 5.48 -5.04 -7.23
C ALA A 334 5.87 -6.14 -6.24
N GLY A 335 5.31 -6.16 -5.07
CA GLY A 335 5.58 -7.29 -4.21
C GLY A 335 4.63 -7.39 -3.04
N ASN A 336 4.29 -8.63 -2.73
CA ASN A 336 3.76 -8.97 -1.43
C ASN A 336 4.85 -8.58 -0.42
N SER A 337 4.59 -7.53 0.32
CA SER A 337 5.59 -6.87 1.18
C SER A 337 4.92 -6.56 2.50
N PRO A 338 4.86 -7.52 3.44
CA PRO A 338 4.20 -7.33 4.73
C PRO A 338 4.84 -6.17 5.50
N PRO A 339 4.21 -4.98 5.59
CA PRO A 339 4.69 -3.93 6.46
C PRO A 339 4.21 -4.19 7.89
N PHE A 340 4.90 -3.56 8.83
CA PHE A 340 4.44 -3.53 10.23
C PHE A 340 4.65 -2.14 10.81
N ALA A 341 3.99 -1.88 11.93
CA ALA A 341 4.17 -0.64 12.67
C ALA A 341 4.55 -0.89 14.12
N LEU A 342 5.31 0.05 14.70
CA LEU A 342 5.48 0.17 16.13
C LEU A 342 4.67 1.37 16.61
N GLY A 343 3.80 1.16 17.58
CA GLY A 343 2.91 2.22 18.04
C GLY A 343 2.59 2.11 19.54
N GLN A 344 2.03 3.17 20.06
CA GLN A 344 1.65 3.29 21.47
C GLN A 344 0.20 3.74 21.53
N PRO A 345 -0.75 2.88 21.95
CA PRO A 345 -2.14 3.26 22.10
C PRO A 345 -2.30 4.56 22.90
N LYS A 346 -3.12 5.48 22.44
CA LYS A 346 -3.49 6.62 23.28
C LYS A 346 -4.19 6.06 24.52
N ALA A 347 -3.78 6.51 25.72
CA ALA A 347 -4.46 6.12 26.95
C ALA A 347 -5.97 6.35 26.75
N ARG A 348 -6.78 5.29 26.87
CA ARG A 348 -8.24 5.47 26.86
C ARG A 348 -8.58 6.49 27.95
N ARG A 349 -9.11 7.63 27.59
CA ARG A 349 -9.77 8.49 28.58
C ARG A 349 -10.94 7.68 29.12
N LEU A 350 -10.77 7.18 30.35
CA LEU A 350 -11.81 6.52 31.13
C LEU A 350 -12.98 7.47 31.34
#